data_24e8534541af385fed97486620189c7d
#
_entry.id   24e8534541af385fed97486620189c7d
#
_cell.length_a   1.000
_cell.length_b   1.000
_cell.length_c   1.000
_cell.angle_alpha   90.00
_cell.angle_beta   90.00
_cell.angle_gamma   90.00
#
_symmetry.space_group_name_H-M   'P 1'
#
loop_
_entity.id
_entity.type
_entity.pdbx_description
1 polymer ?
#
loop_
_entity_poly.entity_id
_entity_poly.type
_entity_poly.pdbx_seq_one_letter_code
_entity_poly.pdbx_strand_id
1 'polypeptide(L)'
;MVSTIAGQNGDKGWLSVLSDDNRLHGNFNQTFTKTGRLSSSDPNMQNLPRSGTSPLKTVFEAPPGKVIINADLAQIEWRGAVELSRDQTMLDELLHDFNIHSDNAVKLLGANAEDEHSSDENIRKKFKQIRTTAKLCSFRLLYGGSAYGFYMSPDMPNYPLKKWEYFVDGFYEKYPRLKEWHAEMQAKAFEQG
;
A
#
# COMPACT_ATOMS: atom_id res chain seq x y z
N MET A 1 5.12 -9.40 17.73
CA MET A 1 4.02 -9.23 18.74
C MET A 1 4.56 -8.97 20.13
N VAL A 2 5.40 -9.87 20.69
CA VAL A 2 5.98 -9.68 22.03
C VAL A 2 6.76 -8.37 22.14
N SER A 3 7.57 -8.02 21.14
CA SER A 3 8.34 -6.76 21.11
C SER A 3 7.46 -5.50 21.11
N THR A 4 6.31 -5.52 20.47
CA THR A 4 5.38 -4.37 20.45
C THR A 4 4.71 -4.17 21.81
N ILE A 5 4.34 -5.26 22.48
CA ILE A 5 3.64 -5.20 23.77
C ILE A 5 4.64 -5.00 24.92
N ALA A 6 5.67 -5.86 24.99
CA ALA A 6 6.60 -5.89 26.13
C ALA A 6 7.86 -5.03 25.92
N GLY A 7 8.13 -4.60 24.69
CA GLY A 7 9.40 -3.98 24.31
C GLY A 7 10.50 -4.99 24.01
N GLN A 8 11.54 -4.56 23.32
CA GLN A 8 12.73 -5.37 23.02
C GLN A 8 13.93 -4.46 22.73
N ASN A 9 15.13 -4.85 23.13
CA ASN A 9 16.39 -4.15 22.81
C ASN A 9 16.42 -2.66 23.23
N GLY A 10 15.81 -2.34 24.37
CA GLY A 10 15.74 -0.96 24.89
C GLY A 10 14.55 -0.14 24.40
N ASP A 11 13.77 -0.65 23.43
CA ASP A 11 12.53 -0.03 23.02
C ASP A 11 11.42 -0.28 24.06
N LYS A 12 10.68 0.77 24.40
CA LYS A 12 9.54 0.69 25.30
C LYS A 12 8.37 0.02 24.62
N GLY A 13 7.90 -1.10 25.14
CA GLY A 13 6.64 -1.72 24.71
C GLY A 13 5.43 -0.97 25.25
N TRP A 14 4.24 -1.28 24.72
CA TRP A 14 2.98 -0.63 25.14
C TRP A 14 2.67 -0.76 26.62
N LEU A 15 3.06 -1.88 27.27
CA LEU A 15 2.86 -2.06 28.69
C LEU A 15 3.60 -1.03 29.55
N SER A 16 4.74 -0.51 29.05
CA SER A 16 5.51 0.50 29.78
C SER A 16 4.99 1.93 29.64
N VAL A 17 4.05 2.14 28.71
CA VAL A 17 3.40 3.44 28.43
C VAL A 17 1.88 3.40 28.65
N LEU A 18 1.40 2.29 29.22
CA LEU A 18 0.01 2.16 29.64
C LEU A 18 -0.23 3.06 30.85
N SER A 19 -1.27 3.88 30.76
CA SER A 19 -1.67 4.78 31.86
C SER A 19 -2.40 4.05 32.95
N ASP A 20 -2.57 4.67 34.13
CA ASP A 20 -3.30 4.12 35.28
C ASP A 20 -4.77 3.81 34.97
N ASP A 21 -5.33 4.46 33.93
CA ASP A 21 -6.69 4.20 33.42
C ASP A 21 -6.76 3.03 32.42
N ASN A 22 -5.69 2.25 32.25
CA ASN A 22 -5.52 1.16 31.28
C ASN A 22 -5.68 1.61 29.83
N ARG A 23 -5.30 2.84 29.49
CA ARG A 23 -5.34 3.38 28.13
C ARG A 23 -3.97 3.69 27.60
N LEU A 24 -3.86 3.63 26.27
CA LEU A 24 -2.72 4.11 25.52
C LEU A 24 -3.02 5.51 24.98
N HIS A 25 -2.24 6.51 25.40
CA HIS A 25 -2.37 7.88 24.97
C HIS A 25 -1.23 8.23 23.98
N GLY A 26 -1.40 7.81 22.71
CA GLY A 26 -0.45 8.13 21.66
C GLY A 26 -0.61 9.55 21.12
N ASN A 27 0.49 10.14 20.68
CA ASN A 27 0.49 11.45 20.02
C ASN A 27 0.25 11.29 18.52
N PHE A 28 -0.53 12.21 17.94
CA PHE A 28 -0.72 12.33 16.49
C PHE A 28 -0.18 13.70 16.04
N ASN A 29 0.87 13.66 15.22
CA ASN A 29 1.60 14.83 14.78
C ASN A 29 1.17 15.21 13.35
N GLN A 30 0.76 16.46 13.14
CA GLN A 30 0.21 16.94 11.86
C GLN A 30 1.28 17.43 10.88
N THR A 31 2.46 17.81 11.36
CA THR A 31 3.47 18.53 10.57
C THR A 31 4.78 17.78 10.38
N PHE A 32 4.90 16.55 10.84
CA PHE A 32 6.16 15.79 10.83
C PHE A 32 6.44 15.04 9.53
N THR A 33 5.46 14.93 8.63
CA THR A 33 5.65 14.24 7.34
C THR A 33 5.71 15.24 6.19
N LYS A 34 6.58 14.99 5.21
CA LYS A 34 6.68 15.83 3.99
C LYS A 34 5.42 15.76 3.11
N THR A 35 4.61 14.72 3.30
CA THR A 35 3.42 14.43 2.48
C THR A 35 2.12 14.96 3.07
N GLY A 36 2.15 15.64 4.22
CA GLY A 36 0.94 16.07 4.93
C GLY A 36 0.16 14.96 5.64
N ARG A 37 0.67 13.70 5.64
CA ARG A 37 0.06 12.62 6.43
C ARG A 37 0.33 12.83 7.91
N LEU A 38 -0.58 12.37 8.77
CA LEU A 38 -0.33 12.27 10.20
C LEU A 38 0.80 11.27 10.47
N SER A 39 1.61 11.55 11.46
CA SER A 39 2.50 10.57 12.09
C SER A 39 2.07 10.30 13.52
N SER A 40 2.46 9.19 14.10
CA SER A 40 2.13 8.84 15.48
C SER A 40 3.37 8.42 16.25
N SER A 41 3.45 8.87 17.51
CA SER A 41 4.55 8.58 18.43
C SER A 41 4.02 8.38 19.87
N ASP A 42 4.80 7.75 20.69
CA ASP A 42 4.69 7.63 22.15
C ASP A 42 3.33 7.12 22.68
N PRO A 43 2.85 5.96 22.27
CA PRO A 43 3.37 5.01 21.30
C PRO A 43 2.88 5.26 19.86
N ASN A 44 3.60 4.73 18.84
CA ASN A 44 3.11 4.77 17.47
C ASN A 44 1.89 3.85 17.29
N MET A 45 0.71 4.44 17.12
CA MET A 45 -0.56 3.74 16.96
C MET A 45 -0.91 3.43 15.50
N GLN A 46 -0.12 3.95 14.53
CA GLN A 46 -0.37 3.72 13.09
C GLN A 46 0.25 2.43 12.56
N ASN A 47 1.23 1.86 13.28
CA ASN A 47 1.95 0.64 12.86
C ASN A 47 1.36 -0.65 13.46
N LEU A 48 0.05 -0.74 13.54
CA LEU A 48 -0.62 -1.96 14.00
C LEU A 48 -0.52 -3.07 12.94
N PRO A 49 -0.16 -4.30 13.33
CA PRO A 49 -0.18 -5.43 12.41
C PRO A 49 -1.55 -5.62 11.76
N ARG A 50 -1.55 -6.10 10.51
CA ARG A 50 -2.80 -6.40 9.81
C ARG A 50 -3.60 -7.46 10.54
N SER A 51 -4.93 -7.33 10.53
CA SER A 51 -5.84 -8.38 11.00
C SER A 51 -5.55 -9.69 10.26
N GLY A 52 -5.49 -10.81 10.97
CA GLY A 52 -5.13 -12.13 10.42
C GLY A 52 -3.64 -12.50 10.55
N THR A 53 -2.74 -11.53 10.75
CA THR A 53 -1.33 -11.81 11.07
C THR A 53 -1.02 -11.70 12.56
N SER A 54 -1.86 -10.99 13.31
CA SER A 54 -1.69 -10.79 14.75
C SER A 54 -3.05 -10.47 15.39
N PRO A 55 -3.35 -11.03 16.57
CA PRO A 55 -4.54 -10.66 17.36
C PRO A 55 -4.40 -9.30 18.05
N LEU A 56 -3.32 -8.54 17.79
CA LEU A 56 -3.03 -7.31 18.52
C LEU A 56 -4.14 -6.26 18.44
N LYS A 57 -4.91 -6.25 17.35
CA LYS A 57 -6.06 -5.33 17.23
C LYS A 57 -7.23 -5.68 18.13
N THR A 58 -7.33 -6.92 18.60
CA THR A 58 -8.44 -7.36 19.44
C THR A 58 -8.31 -6.92 20.91
N VAL A 59 -7.14 -6.38 21.30
CA VAL A 59 -6.93 -5.83 22.65
C VAL A 59 -7.50 -4.42 22.82
N PHE A 60 -7.90 -3.77 21.71
CA PHE A 60 -8.53 -2.45 21.77
C PHE A 60 -10.02 -2.61 21.94
N GLU A 61 -10.53 -2.09 23.02
CA GLU A 61 -11.95 -2.13 23.36
C GLU A 61 -12.53 -0.72 23.47
N ALA A 62 -13.79 -0.57 23.09
CA ALA A 62 -14.50 0.67 23.31
C ALA A 62 -14.88 0.79 24.79
N PRO A 63 -14.83 2.00 25.39
CA PRO A 63 -15.36 2.22 26.72
C PRO A 63 -16.86 1.84 26.81
N PRO A 64 -17.39 1.53 28.01
CA PRO A 64 -18.80 1.22 28.17
C PRO A 64 -19.73 2.26 27.52
N GLY A 65 -20.72 1.80 26.77
CA GLY A 65 -21.66 2.66 26.04
C GLY A 65 -21.12 3.33 24.78
N LYS A 66 -19.89 2.98 24.34
CA LYS A 66 -19.28 3.47 23.09
C LYS A 66 -18.95 2.33 22.14
N VAL A 67 -18.70 2.66 20.88
CA VAL A 67 -18.27 1.72 19.84
C VAL A 67 -17.04 2.27 19.11
N ILE A 68 -16.21 1.38 18.59
CA ILE A 68 -15.13 1.74 17.69
C ILE A 68 -15.69 1.68 16.26
N ILE A 69 -15.60 2.79 15.54
CA ILE A 69 -15.92 2.86 14.11
C ILE A 69 -14.59 2.78 13.33
N ASN A 70 -14.48 1.76 12.48
CA ASN A 70 -13.34 1.61 11.55
C ASN A 70 -13.84 1.87 10.14
N ALA A 71 -13.38 2.96 9.54
CA ALA A 71 -13.72 3.34 8.18
C ALA A 71 -12.43 3.54 7.37
N ASP A 72 -12.34 2.91 6.21
CA ASP A 72 -11.21 3.03 5.28
C ASP A 72 -11.73 3.39 3.89
N LEU A 73 -11.02 4.29 3.20
CA LEU A 73 -11.39 4.70 1.85
C LEU A 73 -10.81 3.70 0.84
N ALA A 74 -11.70 3.00 0.14
CA ALA A 74 -11.29 2.04 -0.87
C ALA A 74 -10.50 2.72 -1.99
N GLN A 75 -9.26 2.26 -2.23
CA GLN A 75 -8.40 2.67 -3.33
C GLN A 75 -8.18 4.20 -3.44
N ILE A 76 -8.06 4.91 -2.31
CA ILE A 76 -8.00 6.39 -2.31
C ILE A 76 -6.87 6.95 -3.19
N GLU A 77 -5.69 6.32 -3.17
CA GLU A 77 -4.56 6.75 -4.01
C GLU A 77 -4.86 6.56 -5.50
N TRP A 78 -5.50 5.45 -5.87
CA TRP A 78 -5.92 5.21 -7.25
C TRP A 78 -6.95 6.24 -7.71
N ARG A 79 -7.95 6.53 -6.89
CA ARG A 79 -8.95 7.57 -7.14
C ARG A 79 -8.32 8.95 -7.30
N GLY A 80 -7.35 9.28 -6.45
CA GLY A 80 -6.58 10.52 -6.55
C GLY A 80 -5.80 10.61 -7.87
N ALA A 81 -5.16 9.52 -8.28
CA ALA A 81 -4.43 9.47 -9.55
C ALA A 81 -5.37 9.64 -10.76
N VAL A 82 -6.56 9.02 -10.74
CA VAL A 82 -7.58 9.20 -11.78
C VAL A 82 -8.03 10.66 -11.88
N GLU A 83 -8.33 11.27 -10.73
CA GLU A 83 -8.81 12.67 -10.68
C GLU A 83 -7.75 13.64 -11.20
N LEU A 84 -6.48 13.42 -10.87
CA LEU A 84 -5.38 14.31 -11.25
C LEU A 84 -4.91 14.08 -12.69
N SER A 85 -4.77 12.83 -13.13
CA SER A 85 -4.30 12.49 -14.47
C SER A 85 -5.39 12.59 -15.53
N ARG A 86 -6.66 12.38 -15.15
CA ARG A 86 -7.80 12.25 -16.06
C ARG A 86 -7.66 11.08 -17.04
N ASP A 87 -6.96 10.01 -16.60
CA ASP A 87 -6.82 8.79 -17.41
C ASP A 87 -8.14 8.05 -17.51
N GLN A 88 -8.67 7.92 -18.74
CA GLN A 88 -9.97 7.33 -18.97
C GLN A 88 -10.00 5.84 -18.66
N THR A 89 -8.92 5.11 -18.95
CA THR A 89 -8.83 3.66 -18.64
C THR A 89 -8.89 3.42 -17.14
N MET A 90 -8.15 4.22 -16.36
CA MET A 90 -8.19 4.14 -14.90
C MET A 90 -9.59 4.47 -14.36
N LEU A 91 -10.27 5.46 -14.94
CA LEU A 91 -11.62 5.85 -14.55
C LEU A 91 -12.62 4.72 -14.81
N ASP A 92 -12.59 4.14 -16.00
CA ASP A 92 -13.49 3.07 -16.41
C ASP A 92 -13.32 1.84 -15.52
N GLU A 93 -12.08 1.49 -15.17
CA GLU A 93 -11.77 0.39 -14.24
C GLU A 93 -12.33 0.64 -12.84
N LEU A 94 -12.28 1.87 -12.33
CA LEU A 94 -12.88 2.22 -11.04
C LEU A 94 -14.41 2.14 -11.06
N LEU A 95 -15.03 2.60 -12.13
CA LEU A 95 -16.49 2.63 -12.26
C LEU A 95 -17.10 1.23 -12.38
N HIS A 96 -16.35 0.27 -12.95
CA HIS A 96 -16.81 -1.09 -13.17
C HIS A 96 -16.29 -2.09 -12.10
N ASP A 97 -15.74 -1.59 -10.99
CA ASP A 97 -15.16 -2.40 -9.89
C ASP A 97 -14.15 -3.45 -10.39
N PHE A 98 -13.34 -3.07 -11.37
CA PHE A 98 -12.41 -3.94 -12.05
C PHE A 98 -11.24 -4.34 -11.13
N ASN A 99 -10.84 -5.61 -11.16
CA ASN A 99 -9.72 -6.09 -10.35
C ASN A 99 -8.36 -5.78 -11.01
N ILE A 100 -7.97 -4.52 -10.97
CA ILE A 100 -6.76 -3.95 -11.57
C ILE A 100 -5.50 -4.76 -11.21
N HIS A 101 -5.40 -5.20 -9.97
CA HIS A 101 -4.19 -5.88 -9.50
C HIS A 101 -4.08 -7.33 -10.00
N SER A 102 -5.20 -8.03 -10.17
CA SER A 102 -5.22 -9.35 -10.80
C SER A 102 -4.94 -9.24 -12.30
N ASP A 103 -5.52 -8.25 -12.99
CA ASP A 103 -5.25 -8.00 -14.40
C ASP A 103 -3.75 -7.68 -14.65
N ASN A 104 -3.16 -6.80 -13.86
CA ASN A 104 -1.73 -6.46 -13.95
C ASN A 104 -0.83 -7.67 -13.60
N ALA A 105 -1.25 -8.53 -12.67
CA ALA A 105 -0.52 -9.77 -12.37
C ALA A 105 -0.49 -10.71 -13.58
N VAL A 106 -1.62 -10.85 -14.26
CA VAL A 106 -1.75 -11.71 -15.46
C VAL A 106 -0.99 -11.10 -16.63
N LYS A 107 -1.29 -9.86 -17.02
CA LYS A 107 -0.78 -9.24 -18.24
C LYS A 107 0.69 -8.85 -18.16
N LEU A 108 1.13 -8.34 -17.00
CA LEU A 108 2.45 -7.75 -16.85
C LEU A 108 3.45 -8.62 -16.10
N LEU A 109 3.02 -9.52 -15.23
CA LEU A 109 3.89 -10.45 -14.51
C LEU A 109 3.77 -11.90 -14.97
N GLY A 110 2.83 -12.20 -15.87
CA GLY A 110 2.66 -13.54 -16.47
C GLY A 110 2.03 -14.55 -15.52
N ALA A 111 1.17 -14.11 -14.58
CA ALA A 111 0.36 -15.03 -13.79
C ALA A 111 -0.73 -15.68 -14.67
N ASN A 112 -1.12 -16.93 -14.35
CA ASN A 112 -2.26 -17.54 -14.99
C ASN A 112 -3.56 -17.07 -14.31
N ALA A 113 -4.52 -16.55 -15.08
CA ALA A 113 -5.79 -16.04 -14.54
C ALA A 113 -6.60 -17.10 -13.80
N GLU A 114 -6.56 -18.35 -14.26
CA GLU A 114 -7.30 -19.47 -13.67
C GLU A 114 -6.79 -19.81 -12.26
N ASP A 115 -5.53 -19.50 -11.97
CA ASP A 115 -4.90 -19.80 -10.69
C ASP A 115 -5.54 -19.02 -9.52
N GLU A 116 -6.18 -17.87 -9.79
CA GLU A 116 -6.88 -17.06 -8.78
C GLU A 116 -8.01 -17.83 -8.09
N HIS A 117 -8.69 -18.68 -8.85
CA HIS A 117 -9.86 -19.46 -8.40
C HIS A 117 -9.58 -20.97 -8.33
N SER A 118 -8.32 -21.40 -8.42
CA SER A 118 -7.94 -22.82 -8.37
C SER A 118 -8.43 -23.47 -7.07
N SER A 119 -8.86 -24.72 -7.14
CA SER A 119 -9.17 -25.53 -5.95
C SER A 119 -7.92 -25.86 -5.12
N ASP A 120 -6.73 -25.87 -5.73
CA ASP A 120 -5.44 -26.07 -5.05
C ASP A 120 -5.01 -24.80 -4.29
N GLU A 121 -4.87 -24.92 -2.98
CA GLU A 121 -4.47 -23.83 -2.10
C GLU A 121 -3.06 -23.28 -2.42
N ASN A 122 -2.11 -24.13 -2.82
CA ASN A 122 -0.75 -23.71 -3.15
C ASN A 122 -0.74 -22.87 -4.42
N ILE A 123 -1.55 -23.23 -5.42
CA ILE A 123 -1.70 -22.48 -6.67
C ILE A 123 -2.30 -21.09 -6.36
N ARG A 124 -3.40 -21.04 -5.61
CA ARG A 124 -4.00 -19.76 -5.19
C ARG A 124 -3.03 -18.89 -4.41
N LYS A 125 -2.24 -19.49 -3.52
CA LYS A 125 -1.24 -18.78 -2.71
C LYS A 125 -0.14 -18.17 -3.58
N LYS A 126 0.33 -18.91 -4.59
CA LYS A 126 1.31 -18.43 -5.57
C LYS A 126 0.75 -17.26 -6.39
N PHE A 127 -0.48 -17.39 -6.92
CA PHE A 127 -1.16 -16.29 -7.61
C PHE A 127 -1.26 -15.04 -6.73
N LYS A 128 -1.70 -15.20 -5.48
CA LYS A 128 -1.82 -14.11 -4.50
C LYS A 128 -0.49 -13.39 -4.24
N GLN A 129 0.64 -14.11 -4.26
CA GLN A 129 1.96 -13.49 -4.15
C GLN A 129 2.28 -12.61 -5.36
N ILE A 130 2.06 -13.12 -6.59
CA ILE A 130 2.29 -12.36 -7.83
C ILE A 130 1.36 -11.14 -7.88
N ARG A 131 0.08 -11.31 -7.53
CA ARG A 131 -0.90 -10.21 -7.44
C ARG A 131 -0.47 -9.15 -6.42
N THR A 132 0.10 -9.55 -5.28
CA THR A 132 0.62 -8.62 -4.28
C THR A 132 1.81 -7.83 -4.85
N THR A 133 2.71 -8.48 -5.58
CA THR A 133 3.81 -7.80 -6.28
C THR A 133 3.27 -6.80 -7.30
N ALA A 134 2.32 -7.19 -8.15
CA ALA A 134 1.69 -6.30 -9.12
C ALA A 134 1.05 -5.08 -8.44
N LYS A 135 0.38 -5.30 -7.30
CA LYS A 135 -0.20 -4.23 -6.49
C LYS A 135 0.86 -3.24 -6.00
N LEU A 136 1.96 -3.73 -5.42
CA LEU A 136 3.05 -2.89 -4.92
C LEU A 136 3.69 -2.08 -6.05
N CYS A 137 3.93 -2.70 -7.21
CA CYS A 137 4.46 -2.01 -8.38
C CYS A 137 3.51 -0.90 -8.87
N SER A 138 2.21 -1.23 -9.02
CA SER A 138 1.20 -0.27 -9.46
C SER A 138 1.14 0.95 -8.54
N PHE A 139 1.12 0.74 -7.22
CA PHE A 139 1.13 1.85 -6.27
C PHE A 139 2.42 2.69 -6.35
N ARG A 140 3.58 2.06 -6.49
CA ARG A 140 4.84 2.80 -6.65
C ARG A 140 4.87 3.62 -7.93
N LEU A 141 4.29 3.09 -9.02
CA LEU A 141 4.19 3.82 -10.29
C LEU A 141 3.25 5.03 -10.21
N LEU A 142 2.18 4.98 -9.39
CA LEU A 142 1.37 6.18 -9.13
C LEU A 142 2.19 7.35 -8.56
N TYR A 143 3.28 7.04 -7.86
CA TYR A 143 4.21 8.02 -7.28
C TYR A 143 5.49 8.21 -8.09
N GLY A 144 5.49 7.83 -9.38
CA GLY A 144 6.64 8.00 -10.28
C GLY A 144 7.78 7.00 -10.05
N GLY A 145 7.49 5.80 -9.54
CA GLY A 145 8.43 4.72 -9.41
C GLY A 145 9.04 4.29 -10.75
N SER A 146 10.18 3.59 -10.72
CA SER A 146 10.90 3.16 -11.92
C SER A 146 11.25 1.67 -11.88
N ALA A 147 11.52 1.09 -13.06
CA ALA A 147 11.98 -0.28 -13.19
C ALA A 147 13.29 -0.54 -12.42
N TYR A 148 14.21 0.41 -12.44
CA TYR A 148 15.45 0.33 -11.69
C TYR A 148 15.20 0.38 -10.18
N GLY A 149 14.24 1.21 -9.71
CA GLY A 149 13.82 1.25 -8.32
C GLY A 149 13.23 -0.09 -7.83
N PHE A 150 12.48 -0.80 -8.68
CA PHE A 150 11.99 -2.15 -8.35
C PHE A 150 13.12 -3.17 -8.31
N TYR A 151 14.04 -3.13 -9.28
CA TYR A 151 15.19 -4.02 -9.36
C TYR A 151 16.10 -3.93 -8.12
N MET A 152 16.33 -2.73 -7.62
CA MET A 152 17.19 -2.47 -6.44
C MET A 152 16.46 -2.66 -5.10
N SER A 153 15.15 -2.87 -5.09
CA SER A 153 14.34 -2.89 -3.87
C SER A 153 14.39 -4.27 -3.20
N PRO A 154 14.84 -4.37 -1.93
CA PRO A 154 15.00 -5.65 -1.22
C PRO A 154 13.66 -6.34 -0.89
N ASP A 155 12.55 -5.62 -0.93
CA ASP A 155 11.20 -6.12 -0.68
C ASP A 155 10.47 -6.54 -1.97
N MET A 156 11.15 -6.44 -3.12
CA MET A 156 10.65 -6.93 -4.41
C MET A 156 11.27 -8.30 -4.77
N PRO A 157 10.53 -9.14 -5.53
CA PRO A 157 11.11 -10.37 -6.07
C PRO A 157 12.34 -10.09 -6.91
N ASN A 158 13.35 -10.97 -6.82
CA ASN A 158 14.57 -10.85 -7.59
C ASN A 158 14.34 -11.21 -9.08
N TYR A 159 13.65 -10.32 -9.80
CA TYR A 159 13.46 -10.45 -11.23
C TYR A 159 14.56 -9.67 -11.99
N PRO A 160 14.93 -10.12 -13.20
CA PRO A 160 15.82 -9.35 -14.08
C PRO A 160 15.27 -7.95 -14.35
N LEU A 161 16.16 -6.95 -14.52
CA LEU A 161 15.76 -5.57 -14.82
C LEU A 161 14.81 -5.48 -16.02
N LYS A 162 15.05 -6.25 -17.09
CA LYS A 162 14.18 -6.32 -18.27
C LYS A 162 12.72 -6.70 -17.95
N LYS A 163 12.49 -7.52 -16.93
CA LYS A 163 11.12 -7.87 -16.51
C LYS A 163 10.42 -6.70 -15.85
N TRP A 164 11.18 -5.90 -15.11
CA TRP A 164 10.65 -4.68 -14.50
C TRP A 164 10.41 -3.57 -15.54
N GLU A 165 11.30 -3.44 -16.53
CA GLU A 165 11.11 -2.55 -17.67
C GLU A 165 9.84 -2.92 -18.43
N TYR A 166 9.64 -4.20 -18.76
CA TYR A 166 8.41 -4.68 -19.39
C TYR A 166 7.16 -4.35 -18.57
N PHE A 167 7.22 -4.52 -17.24
CA PHE A 167 6.11 -4.16 -16.36
C PHE A 167 5.79 -2.67 -16.42
N VAL A 168 6.81 -1.82 -16.33
CA VAL A 168 6.65 -0.36 -16.33
C VAL A 168 6.11 0.14 -17.67
N ASP A 169 6.67 -0.37 -18.77
CA ASP A 169 6.25 -0.01 -20.13
C ASP A 169 4.80 -0.42 -20.37
N GLY A 170 4.44 -1.67 -20.05
CA GLY A 170 3.06 -2.16 -20.20
C GLY A 170 2.06 -1.44 -19.27
N PHE A 171 2.50 -1.03 -18.07
CA PHE A 171 1.67 -0.22 -17.18
C PHE A 171 1.36 1.15 -17.78
N TYR A 172 2.36 1.85 -18.33
CA TYR A 172 2.16 3.15 -18.96
C TYR A 172 1.55 3.08 -20.37
N GLU A 173 1.67 1.95 -21.05
CA GLU A 173 0.92 1.69 -22.27
C GLU A 173 -0.59 1.55 -21.97
N LYS A 174 -0.92 0.91 -20.85
CA LYS A 174 -2.29 0.76 -20.38
C LYS A 174 -2.88 2.10 -19.88
N TYR A 175 -2.06 2.94 -19.24
CA TYR A 175 -2.46 4.24 -18.66
C TYR A 175 -1.65 5.40 -19.25
N PRO A 176 -1.84 5.72 -20.53
CA PRO A 176 -1.01 6.70 -21.23
C PRO A 176 -1.14 8.11 -20.68
N ARG A 177 -2.35 8.50 -20.25
CA ARG A 177 -2.58 9.84 -19.70
C ARG A 177 -1.94 10.01 -18.32
N LEU A 178 -1.84 8.95 -17.53
CA LEU A 178 -1.07 8.97 -16.28
C LEU A 178 0.42 9.22 -16.55
N LYS A 179 0.99 8.60 -17.60
CA LYS A 179 2.38 8.83 -18.02
C LYS A 179 2.63 10.29 -18.37
N GLU A 180 1.77 10.86 -19.20
CA GLU A 180 1.84 12.27 -19.60
C GLU A 180 1.73 13.20 -18.39
N TRP A 181 0.78 12.95 -17.49
CA TRP A 181 0.62 13.74 -16.28
C TRP A 181 1.87 13.69 -15.39
N HIS A 182 2.53 12.56 -15.24
CA HIS A 182 3.80 12.48 -14.52
C HIS A 182 4.87 13.35 -15.17
N ALA A 183 5.01 13.33 -16.50
CA ALA A 183 5.94 14.17 -17.23
C ALA A 183 5.62 15.67 -17.05
N GLU A 184 4.34 16.05 -17.11
CA GLU A 184 3.89 17.43 -16.86
C GLU A 184 4.25 17.89 -15.45
N MET A 185 4.05 17.02 -14.42
CA MET A 185 4.36 17.36 -13.03
C MET A 185 5.87 17.51 -12.81
N GLN A 186 6.67 16.64 -13.43
CA GLN A 186 8.13 16.76 -13.38
C GLN A 186 8.61 18.06 -14.04
N ALA A 187 8.10 18.40 -15.22
CA ALA A 187 8.44 19.66 -15.89
C ALA A 187 8.11 20.89 -15.02
N LYS A 188 6.90 20.93 -14.46
CA LYS A 188 6.48 22.00 -13.53
C LYS A 188 7.37 22.11 -12.29
N ALA A 189 7.79 20.97 -11.72
CA ALA A 189 8.69 20.98 -10.57
C ALA A 189 10.08 21.56 -10.90
N PHE A 190 10.59 21.28 -12.10
CA PHE A 190 11.86 21.87 -12.57
C PHE A 190 11.76 23.38 -12.88
N GLU A 191 10.60 23.86 -13.33
CA GLU A 191 10.38 25.29 -13.61
C GLU A 191 10.24 26.13 -12.32
N GLN A 192 9.75 25.53 -11.25
CA GLN A 192 9.49 26.23 -9.98
C GLN A 192 10.69 26.19 -8.99
N GLY A 193 11.76 25.44 -9.30
CA GLY A 193 12.97 25.30 -8.46
C GLY A 193 12.81 24.27 -7.38
#